data_b0ce2493ab04d8bffa42cdee2dc03b2b
#
_entry.id   b0ce2493ab04d8bffa42cdee2dc03b2b
#
_cell.length_a   1.000
_cell.length_b   1.000
_cell.length_c   1.000
_cell.angle_alpha   90.00
_cell.angle_beta   90.00
_cell.angle_gamma   90.00
#
_symmetry.space_group_name_H-M   'P 1'
#
loop_
_entity.id
_entity.type
_entity.pdbx_description
1 polymer ?
#
loop_
_entity_poly.entity_id
_entity_poly.type
_entity_poly.pdbx_seq_one_letter_code
_entity_poly.pdbx_strand_id
1 'polypeptide(L)'
;YALLDADDALGKLESWIWSELCNGAESKSHPWNLASISTLQRQGNGDLVPRSRTVVLRGVDAKQRTLDFHTDRRSDKMDAFSDLNGVQAVCWLFYRHETRLQIRIDATAQVLSPDSTRVLWDNTSDTSRGAYATIDPPGTPLETSRRTADAEENHGPDEDGGVSKETMPRESVSFGNPQQSEIDWASAGAASMDFEQAERNFCVVRTSVNAVDATYLNPVGNRRLRIDYSGEVDLQKPYWVVP
;
A
#
# COMPACT_ATOMS: atom_id res chain seq x y z
N TYR A 1 16.75 36.52 -0.94
CA TYR A 1 16.13 35.52 -1.80
C TYR A 1 16.03 36.11 -3.20
N ALA A 2 16.96 35.74 -4.09
CA ALA A 2 16.82 36.03 -5.52
C ALA A 2 15.50 35.37 -5.97
N LEU A 3 14.63 36.13 -6.59
CA LEU A 3 13.50 35.64 -7.36
C LEU A 3 14.13 34.82 -8.50
N LEU A 4 14.28 33.51 -8.29
CA LEU A 4 14.45 32.57 -9.38
C LEU A 4 13.27 32.81 -10.32
N ASP A 5 13.53 32.88 -11.62
CA ASP A 5 12.47 32.91 -12.61
C ASP A 5 11.41 31.87 -12.22
N ALA A 6 10.18 32.27 -12.01
CA ALA A 6 9.18 31.43 -11.34
C ALA A 6 8.99 30.09 -12.08
N ASP A 7 9.11 30.11 -13.40
CA ASP A 7 9.00 28.93 -14.26
C ASP A 7 10.20 27.96 -14.08
N ASP A 8 11.42 28.46 -13.91
CA ASP A 8 12.61 27.64 -13.66
C ASP A 8 12.55 26.98 -12.27
N ALA A 9 12.04 27.68 -11.27
CA ALA A 9 11.87 27.13 -9.93
C ALA A 9 10.83 26.00 -9.89
N LEU A 10 9.73 26.12 -10.62
CA LEU A 10 8.67 25.11 -10.69
C LEU A 10 9.14 23.85 -11.41
N GLY A 11 9.86 23.97 -12.54
CA GLY A 11 10.43 22.83 -13.26
C GLY A 11 11.48 22.08 -12.42
N LYS A 12 12.26 22.79 -11.60
CA LYS A 12 13.20 22.18 -10.66
C LYS A 12 12.48 21.41 -9.56
N LEU A 13 11.34 21.87 -9.06
CA LEU A 13 10.53 21.17 -8.08
C LEU A 13 9.91 19.89 -8.66
N GLU A 14 9.40 19.93 -9.88
CA GLU A 14 8.92 18.75 -10.58
C GLU A 14 10.04 17.70 -10.73
N SER A 15 11.18 18.10 -11.26
CA SER A 15 12.34 17.22 -11.45
C SER A 15 12.81 16.62 -10.12
N TRP A 16 12.79 17.39 -9.05
CA TRP A 16 13.13 16.94 -7.71
C TRP A 16 12.12 15.89 -7.20
N ILE A 17 10.80 16.11 -7.37
CA ILE A 17 9.77 15.14 -6.97
C ILE A 17 10.01 13.80 -7.66
N TRP A 18 10.23 13.79 -8.96
CA TRP A 18 10.50 12.55 -9.70
C TRP A 18 11.80 11.88 -9.26
N SER A 19 12.85 12.64 -8.98
CA SER A 19 14.10 12.11 -8.42
C SER A 19 13.89 11.44 -7.06
N GLU A 20 13.12 12.07 -6.16
CA GLU A 20 12.80 11.49 -4.86
C GLU A 20 11.93 10.24 -4.95
N LEU A 21 11.00 10.16 -5.92
CA LEU A 21 10.24 8.94 -6.19
C LEU A 21 11.16 7.81 -6.68
N CYS A 22 12.10 8.09 -7.59
CA CYS A 22 13.11 7.12 -8.02
C CYS A 22 13.94 6.60 -6.83
N ASN A 23 14.47 7.51 -6.01
CA ASN A 23 15.22 7.16 -4.79
C ASN A 23 14.35 6.30 -3.83
N GLY A 24 13.05 6.60 -3.73
CA GLY A 24 12.08 5.82 -2.94
C GLY A 24 11.90 4.39 -3.42
N ALA A 25 11.91 4.17 -4.72
CA ALA A 25 11.82 2.82 -5.29
C ALA A 25 13.12 2.01 -5.08
N GLU A 26 14.27 2.67 -5.13
CA GLU A 26 15.59 2.03 -5.04
C GLU A 26 16.02 1.73 -3.60
N SER A 27 15.63 2.56 -2.63
CA SER A 27 16.10 2.47 -1.24
C SER A 27 14.99 2.14 -0.25
N LYS A 28 15.09 0.98 0.42
CA LYS A 28 14.14 0.57 1.47
C LYS A 28 14.12 1.52 2.68
N SER A 29 15.19 2.27 2.92
CA SER A 29 15.27 3.25 4.01
C SER A 29 14.74 4.63 3.62
N HIS A 30 14.43 4.86 2.34
CA HIS A 30 13.88 6.13 1.89
C HIS A 30 12.44 6.32 2.41
N PRO A 31 12.07 7.50 2.93
CA PRO A 31 10.72 7.76 3.46
C PRO A 31 9.59 7.46 2.48
N TRP A 32 9.84 7.59 1.18
CA TRP A 32 8.85 7.33 0.13
C TRP A 32 8.90 5.90 -0.44
N ASN A 33 9.69 5.01 0.15
CA ASN A 33 9.62 3.59 -0.20
C ASN A 33 8.26 2.97 0.18
N LEU A 34 7.67 3.45 1.28
CA LEU A 34 6.33 3.08 1.71
C LEU A 34 5.35 4.22 1.42
N ALA A 35 4.28 3.91 0.72
CA ALA A 35 3.23 4.86 0.39
C ALA A 35 1.86 4.27 0.71
N SER A 36 0.88 5.13 0.97
CA SER A 36 -0.53 4.73 0.97
C SER A 36 -1.07 4.81 -0.45
N ILE A 37 -1.79 3.77 -0.89
CA ILE A 37 -2.58 3.81 -2.12
C ILE A 37 -4.05 3.65 -1.79
N SER A 38 -4.88 4.48 -2.39
CA SER A 38 -6.34 4.43 -2.28
C SER A 38 -6.96 3.97 -3.59
N THR A 39 -7.93 3.05 -3.49
CA THR A 39 -8.72 2.53 -4.60
C THR A 39 -10.19 2.62 -4.25
N LEU A 40 -11.07 2.54 -5.24
CA LEU A 40 -12.50 2.35 -5.03
C LEU A 40 -12.82 0.86 -5.23
N GLN A 41 -13.49 0.26 -4.27
CA GLN A 41 -13.95 -1.12 -4.33
C GLN A 41 -15.47 -1.14 -4.38
N ARG A 42 -16.04 -1.89 -5.33
CA ARG A 42 -17.48 -2.10 -5.42
C ARG A 42 -17.90 -3.16 -4.42
N GLN A 43 -18.92 -2.87 -3.64
CA GLN A 43 -19.56 -3.83 -2.73
C GLN A 43 -20.68 -4.61 -3.43
N GLY A 44 -21.13 -5.69 -2.81
CA GLY A 44 -22.20 -6.53 -3.33
C GLY A 44 -23.53 -5.80 -3.55
N ASN A 45 -23.78 -4.70 -2.83
CA ASN A 45 -24.95 -3.81 -3.03
C ASN A 45 -24.75 -2.76 -4.14
N GLY A 46 -23.60 -2.76 -4.81
CA GLY A 46 -23.23 -1.83 -5.87
C GLY A 46 -22.53 -0.54 -5.42
N ASP A 47 -22.47 -0.26 -4.12
CA ASP A 47 -21.82 0.93 -3.58
C ASP A 47 -20.30 0.90 -3.80
N LEU A 48 -19.73 2.07 -4.06
CA LEU A 48 -18.29 2.26 -4.15
C LEU A 48 -17.73 2.72 -2.78
N VAL A 49 -16.82 1.94 -2.23
CA VAL A 49 -16.18 2.24 -0.95
C VAL A 49 -14.70 2.49 -1.16
N PRO A 50 -14.15 3.62 -0.65
CA PRO A 50 -12.71 3.87 -0.69
C PRO A 50 -11.99 2.88 0.23
N ARG A 51 -10.90 2.32 -0.28
CA ARG A 51 -9.99 1.42 0.45
C ARG A 51 -8.57 1.94 0.35
N SER A 52 -7.93 2.17 1.49
CA SER A 52 -6.55 2.61 1.56
C SER A 52 -5.67 1.55 2.21
N ARG A 53 -4.45 1.40 1.73
CA ARG A 53 -3.46 0.46 2.27
C ARG A 53 -2.06 0.94 2.00
N THR A 54 -1.11 0.51 2.81
CA THR A 54 0.30 0.74 2.55
C THR A 54 0.80 -0.24 1.50
N VAL A 55 1.57 0.26 0.55
CA VAL A 55 2.28 -0.52 -0.45
C VAL A 55 3.74 -0.09 -0.53
N VAL A 56 4.59 -0.98 -1.01
CA VAL A 56 6.00 -0.66 -1.28
C VAL A 56 6.10 -0.14 -2.71
N LEU A 57 6.67 1.04 -2.89
CA LEU A 57 7.02 1.56 -4.20
C LEU A 57 8.17 0.72 -4.76
N ARG A 58 7.94 0.05 -5.89
CA ARG A 58 8.88 -0.94 -6.47
C ARG A 58 9.51 -0.51 -7.77
N GLY A 59 8.87 0.38 -8.50
CA GLY A 59 9.38 0.90 -9.76
C GLY A 59 8.89 2.30 -10.02
N VAL A 60 9.74 3.11 -10.65
CA VAL A 60 9.42 4.46 -11.11
C VAL A 60 10.08 4.66 -12.46
N ASP A 61 9.30 5.08 -13.44
CA ASP A 61 9.80 5.61 -14.70
C ASP A 61 9.36 7.08 -14.83
N ALA A 62 10.29 7.99 -14.59
CA ALA A 62 10.02 9.43 -14.65
C ALA A 62 9.67 9.91 -16.08
N LYS A 63 10.18 9.25 -17.13
CA LYS A 63 9.91 9.61 -18.52
C LYS A 63 8.51 9.18 -18.96
N GLN A 64 8.13 7.95 -18.57
CA GLN A 64 6.80 7.41 -18.84
C GLN A 64 5.77 7.86 -17.79
N ARG A 65 6.23 8.52 -16.71
CA ARG A 65 5.40 8.95 -15.58
C ARG A 65 4.63 7.79 -14.98
N THR A 66 5.33 6.69 -14.68
CA THR A 66 4.71 5.50 -14.09
C THR A 66 5.30 5.15 -12.74
N LEU A 67 4.45 4.58 -11.87
CA LEU A 67 4.80 4.02 -10.58
C LEU A 67 4.29 2.58 -10.51
N ASP A 68 5.12 1.67 -10.01
CA ASP A 68 4.78 0.26 -9.89
C ASP A 68 4.78 -0.19 -8.42
N PHE A 69 3.82 -1.04 -8.06
CA PHE A 69 3.87 -1.82 -6.83
C PHE A 69 3.59 -3.29 -7.12
N HIS A 70 4.13 -4.16 -6.27
CA HIS A 70 3.95 -5.60 -6.36
C HIS A 70 2.86 -6.05 -5.40
N THR A 71 2.09 -7.06 -5.78
CA THR A 71 1.03 -7.61 -4.95
C THR A 71 0.76 -9.08 -5.27
N ASP A 72 0.02 -9.74 -4.38
CA ASP A 72 -0.55 -11.06 -4.64
C ASP A 72 -1.85 -10.88 -5.45
N ARG A 73 -1.96 -11.59 -6.58
CA ARG A 73 -3.13 -11.54 -7.46
C ARG A 73 -4.41 -12.07 -6.83
N ARG A 74 -4.29 -12.85 -5.75
CA ARG A 74 -5.42 -13.42 -5.01
C ARG A 74 -5.96 -12.49 -3.93
N SER A 75 -5.31 -11.35 -3.69
CA SER A 75 -5.74 -10.42 -2.63
C SER A 75 -6.95 -9.61 -3.07
N ASP A 76 -7.84 -9.31 -2.11
CA ASP A 76 -9.11 -8.57 -2.31
C ASP A 76 -8.96 -7.24 -3.05
N LYS A 77 -7.77 -6.61 -2.95
CA LYS A 77 -7.53 -5.36 -3.69
C LYS A 77 -7.56 -5.54 -5.21
N MET A 78 -7.38 -6.78 -5.69
CA MET A 78 -7.39 -7.07 -7.12
C MET A 78 -8.79 -6.97 -7.72
N ASP A 79 -9.84 -7.13 -6.92
CA ASP A 79 -11.23 -6.93 -7.36
C ASP A 79 -11.45 -5.51 -7.90
N ALA A 80 -10.79 -4.51 -7.32
CA ALA A 80 -10.86 -3.14 -7.80
C ALA A 80 -10.34 -2.98 -9.24
N PHE A 81 -9.45 -3.87 -9.71
CA PHE A 81 -8.86 -3.80 -11.05
C PHE A 81 -9.59 -4.70 -12.06
N SER A 82 -10.55 -5.52 -11.62
CA SER A 82 -11.30 -6.46 -12.47
C SER A 82 -12.54 -5.82 -13.11
N ASP A 83 -13.17 -4.86 -12.43
CA ASP A 83 -14.51 -4.35 -12.77
C ASP A 83 -14.58 -3.33 -13.93
N LEU A 84 -13.46 -2.69 -14.31
CA LEU A 84 -13.46 -1.54 -15.22
C LEU A 84 -12.54 -1.75 -16.44
N ASN A 85 -12.69 -2.86 -17.15
CA ASN A 85 -11.80 -3.22 -18.28
C ASN A 85 -10.31 -3.23 -17.89
N GLY A 86 -10.02 -3.55 -16.62
CA GLY A 86 -8.66 -3.60 -16.10
C GLY A 86 -8.00 -2.24 -15.78
N VAL A 87 -8.77 -1.14 -15.84
CA VAL A 87 -8.26 0.22 -15.59
C VAL A 87 -8.99 0.85 -14.41
N GLN A 88 -8.24 1.27 -13.39
CA GLN A 88 -8.79 1.81 -12.14
C GLN A 88 -8.16 3.14 -11.79
N ALA A 89 -8.97 4.14 -11.43
CA ALA A 89 -8.49 5.37 -10.81
C ALA A 89 -7.96 5.08 -9.40
N VAL A 90 -6.75 5.56 -9.11
CA VAL A 90 -6.09 5.39 -7.82
C VAL A 90 -5.46 6.70 -7.36
N CYS A 91 -5.24 6.82 -6.06
CA CYS A 91 -4.52 7.94 -5.49
C CYS A 91 -3.40 7.41 -4.59
N TRP A 92 -2.16 7.81 -4.90
CA TRP A 92 -1.02 7.61 -4.03
C TRP A 92 -0.88 8.77 -3.05
N LEU A 93 -0.43 8.45 -1.84
CA LEU A 93 -0.10 9.43 -0.83
C LEU A 93 1.27 9.10 -0.23
N PHE A 94 2.23 10.00 -0.42
CA PHE A 94 3.54 10.01 0.21
C PHE A 94 3.59 11.13 1.24
N TYR A 95 4.21 10.87 2.39
CA TYR A 95 4.42 11.88 3.41
C TYR A 95 5.82 11.74 4.01
N ARG A 96 6.53 12.87 4.10
CA ARG A 96 7.81 12.95 4.77
C ARG A 96 7.66 13.82 6.01
N HIS A 97 7.77 13.19 7.18
CA HIS A 97 7.54 13.85 8.47
C HIS A 97 8.54 14.99 8.72
N GLU A 98 9.83 14.76 8.45
CA GLU A 98 10.93 15.69 8.72
C GLU A 98 10.77 17.02 7.97
N THR A 99 10.30 16.95 6.75
CA THR A 99 10.09 18.12 5.89
C THR A 99 8.63 18.57 5.85
N ARG A 100 7.71 17.83 6.47
CA ARG A 100 6.25 18.08 6.42
C ARG A 100 5.72 18.18 4.99
N LEU A 101 6.33 17.45 4.07
CA LEU A 101 5.94 17.44 2.68
C LEU A 101 5.01 16.27 2.41
N GLN A 102 3.83 16.58 1.90
CA GLN A 102 2.85 15.61 1.39
C GLN A 102 2.85 15.66 -0.12
N ILE A 103 2.95 14.49 -0.75
CA ILE A 103 2.74 14.35 -2.20
C ILE A 103 1.55 13.43 -2.41
N ARG A 104 0.52 13.94 -3.08
CA ARG A 104 -0.61 13.17 -3.57
C ARG A 104 -0.48 13.03 -5.08
N ILE A 105 -0.65 11.81 -5.59
CA ILE A 105 -0.55 11.51 -7.01
C ILE A 105 -1.84 10.84 -7.45
N ASP A 106 -2.58 11.52 -8.32
CA ASP A 106 -3.75 10.96 -8.99
C ASP A 106 -3.25 10.17 -10.21
N ALA A 107 -3.64 8.93 -10.34
CA ALA A 107 -3.14 8.03 -11.36
C ALA A 107 -4.21 7.05 -11.84
N THR A 108 -3.92 6.44 -12.98
CA THR A 108 -4.72 5.35 -13.55
C THR A 108 -3.90 4.06 -13.46
N ALA A 109 -4.42 3.05 -12.80
CA ALA A 109 -3.75 1.78 -12.55
C ALA A 109 -4.23 0.67 -13.49
N GLN A 110 -3.31 -0.20 -13.89
CA GLN A 110 -3.58 -1.43 -14.61
C GLN A 110 -2.67 -2.56 -14.13
N VAL A 111 -3.16 -3.79 -14.23
CA VAL A 111 -2.36 -4.99 -13.96
C VAL A 111 -1.51 -5.29 -15.18
N LEU A 112 -0.20 -5.51 -14.99
CA LEU A 112 0.69 -5.86 -16.10
C LEU A 112 0.39 -7.27 -16.62
N SER A 113 0.69 -7.47 -17.91
CA SER A 113 0.60 -8.79 -18.55
C SER A 113 1.53 -9.81 -17.86
N PRO A 114 1.23 -11.11 -17.95
CA PRO A 114 2.11 -12.15 -17.40
C PRO A 114 3.56 -12.05 -17.88
N ASP A 115 3.78 -11.77 -19.17
CA ASP A 115 5.13 -11.65 -19.73
C ASP A 115 5.91 -10.48 -19.13
N SER A 116 5.26 -9.32 -19.01
CA SER A 116 5.85 -8.13 -18.37
C SER A 116 6.12 -8.36 -16.87
N THR A 117 5.22 -9.06 -16.20
CA THR A 117 5.34 -9.42 -14.78
C THR A 117 6.51 -10.37 -14.54
N ARG A 118 6.75 -11.33 -15.44
CA ARG A 118 7.85 -12.30 -15.34
C ARG A 118 9.22 -11.62 -15.29
N VAL A 119 9.45 -10.65 -16.15
CA VAL A 119 10.72 -9.89 -16.16
C VAL A 119 10.97 -9.22 -14.79
N LEU A 120 9.92 -8.69 -14.16
CA LEU A 120 10.01 -8.06 -12.84
C LEU A 120 10.16 -9.09 -11.72
N TRP A 121 9.55 -10.29 -11.87
CA TRP A 121 9.74 -11.40 -10.97
C TRP A 121 11.21 -11.84 -10.92
N ASP A 122 11.84 -12.01 -12.07
CA ASP A 122 13.24 -12.45 -12.17
C ASP A 122 14.20 -11.46 -11.48
N ASN A 123 13.85 -10.19 -11.41
CA ASN A 123 14.59 -9.13 -10.71
C ASN A 123 14.17 -8.94 -9.23
N THR A 124 13.21 -9.71 -8.74
CA THR A 124 12.73 -9.61 -7.35
C THR A 124 13.61 -10.49 -6.44
N SER A 125 14.04 -9.96 -5.29
CA SER A 125 14.83 -10.73 -4.32
C SER A 125 14.03 -11.88 -3.68
N ASP A 126 14.71 -12.97 -3.30
CA ASP A 126 14.07 -14.15 -2.68
C ASP A 126 13.29 -13.79 -1.41
N THR A 127 13.81 -12.88 -0.59
CA THR A 127 13.08 -12.35 0.58
C THR A 127 11.75 -11.72 0.21
N SER A 128 11.70 -11.00 -0.92
CA SER A 128 10.47 -10.39 -1.41
C SER A 128 9.55 -11.41 -2.09
N ARG A 129 10.10 -12.41 -2.77
CA ARG A 129 9.36 -13.52 -3.39
C ARG A 129 8.63 -14.35 -2.34
N GLY A 130 9.24 -14.57 -1.16
CA GLY A 130 8.64 -15.31 -0.05
C GLY A 130 7.28 -14.77 0.39
N ALA A 131 7.03 -13.47 0.24
CA ALA A 131 5.75 -12.86 0.57
C ALA A 131 4.56 -13.38 -0.28
N TYR A 132 4.84 -14.03 -1.41
CA TYR A 132 3.82 -14.58 -2.34
C TYR A 132 3.73 -16.10 -2.27
N ALA A 133 4.55 -16.76 -1.44
CA ALA A 133 4.62 -18.22 -1.31
C ALA A 133 3.55 -18.81 -0.37
N THR A 134 2.64 -17.99 0.15
CA THR A 134 1.58 -18.46 1.05
C THR A 134 0.60 -19.38 0.30
N ILE A 135 0.16 -20.47 0.97
CA ILE A 135 -0.83 -21.41 0.43
C ILE A 135 -2.16 -20.70 0.24
N ASP A 136 -2.63 -20.05 1.31
CA ASP A 136 -3.91 -19.34 1.30
C ASP A 136 -3.78 -17.91 0.78
N PRO A 137 -4.82 -17.37 0.13
CA PRO A 137 -4.87 -15.98 -0.27
C PRO A 137 -4.68 -15.01 0.91
N PRO A 138 -4.05 -13.86 0.71
CA PRO A 138 -3.99 -12.81 1.73
C PRO A 138 -5.38 -12.40 2.22
N GLY A 139 -5.57 -12.36 3.54
CA GLY A 139 -6.86 -12.04 4.17
C GLY A 139 -7.71 -13.28 4.53
N THR A 140 -7.27 -14.49 4.18
CA THR A 140 -7.92 -15.71 4.63
C THR A 140 -7.84 -15.82 6.15
N PRO A 141 -8.97 -16.02 6.87
CA PRO A 141 -8.94 -16.24 8.31
C PRO A 141 -8.10 -17.46 8.68
N LEU A 142 -7.20 -17.32 9.62
CA LEU A 142 -6.48 -18.46 10.17
C LEU A 142 -7.42 -19.21 11.12
N GLU A 143 -7.58 -20.52 10.92
CA GLU A 143 -8.36 -21.39 11.81
C GLU A 143 -7.61 -21.62 13.14
N THR A 144 -7.48 -20.59 13.95
CA THR A 144 -6.88 -20.71 15.31
C THR A 144 -7.87 -21.22 16.36
N SER A 145 -9.16 -21.31 16.02
CA SER A 145 -10.23 -21.58 17.01
C SER A 145 -10.63 -23.03 17.16
N ARG A 146 -10.13 -23.97 16.35
CA ARG A 146 -10.55 -25.37 16.42
C ARG A 146 -9.75 -26.22 17.39
N ARG A 147 -8.61 -25.77 17.91
CA ARG A 147 -7.79 -26.58 18.85
C ARG A 147 -8.18 -26.46 20.30
N THR A 148 -9.01 -25.50 20.69
CA THR A 148 -9.49 -25.35 22.08
C THR A 148 -10.84 -26.00 22.33
N ALA A 149 -11.67 -26.25 21.32
CA ALA A 149 -12.97 -26.90 21.48
C ALA A 149 -12.86 -28.44 21.64
N ASP A 150 -11.87 -29.07 21.02
CA ASP A 150 -11.71 -30.54 21.11
C ASP A 150 -10.93 -31.00 22.36
N ALA A 151 -10.41 -30.07 23.17
CA ALA A 151 -9.69 -30.37 24.41
C ALA A 151 -10.59 -30.33 25.67
N GLU A 152 -11.80 -29.80 25.58
CA GLU A 152 -12.70 -29.66 26.75
C GLU A 152 -13.83 -30.72 26.85
N GLU A 153 -13.94 -31.65 25.90
CA GLU A 153 -15.00 -32.68 25.96
C GLU A 153 -14.62 -33.95 26.72
N ASN A 154 -13.57 -33.96 27.54
CA ASN A 154 -13.22 -35.14 28.32
C ASN A 154 -13.01 -34.87 29.81
N HIS A 155 -13.99 -34.24 30.47
CA HIS A 155 -14.15 -34.33 31.93
C HIS A 155 -15.60 -34.63 32.24
N GLY A 156 -15.79 -35.82 32.80
CA GLY A 156 -17.06 -36.34 33.29
C GLY A 156 -17.64 -35.50 34.44
N PRO A 157 -18.88 -35.79 34.84
CA PRO A 157 -19.65 -34.89 35.67
C PRO A 157 -19.26 -35.03 37.15
N ASP A 158 -18.86 -33.93 37.81
CA ASP A 158 -18.95 -33.82 39.25
C ASP A 158 -19.91 -32.69 39.62
N GLU A 159 -20.83 -33.05 40.48
CA GLU A 159 -21.91 -32.26 41.05
C GLU A 159 -21.37 -31.13 41.93
N ASP A 160 -21.99 -30.00 41.90
CA ASP A 160 -22.59 -29.26 43.02
C ASP A 160 -22.35 -27.73 42.93
N GLY A 161 -23.41 -27.03 42.96
CA GLY A 161 -23.82 -25.81 43.59
C GLY A 161 -22.91 -24.55 43.61
N GLY A 162 -23.38 -23.46 42.95
CA GLY A 162 -22.93 -22.15 43.35
C GLY A 162 -23.04 -21.07 42.27
N VAL A 163 -24.17 -20.35 42.24
CA VAL A 163 -24.37 -19.15 41.40
C VAL A 163 -23.50 -18.03 41.92
N SER A 164 -22.49 -17.63 41.17
CA SER A 164 -21.83 -16.32 41.32
C SER A 164 -21.73 -15.64 39.98
N LYS A 165 -22.47 -14.56 39.80
CA LYS A 165 -22.30 -13.61 38.72
C LYS A 165 -20.96 -12.90 38.92
N GLU A 166 -19.90 -13.37 38.30
CA GLU A 166 -18.68 -12.58 38.14
C GLU A 166 -18.68 -11.87 36.79
N THR A 167 -18.69 -10.57 36.93
CA THR A 167 -18.51 -9.59 35.83
C THR A 167 -17.12 -9.81 35.24
N MET A 168 -17.04 -10.23 33.98
CA MET A 168 -15.77 -10.32 33.26
C MET A 168 -15.08 -8.97 33.21
N PRO A 169 -13.79 -8.88 33.56
CA PRO A 169 -13.03 -7.66 33.36
C PRO A 169 -12.90 -7.39 31.87
N ARG A 170 -13.23 -6.18 31.44
CA ARG A 170 -12.83 -5.68 30.12
C ARG A 170 -11.31 -5.54 30.15
N GLU A 171 -10.60 -6.52 29.67
CA GLU A 171 -9.17 -6.35 29.36
C GLU A 171 -9.05 -5.27 28.28
N SER A 172 -8.52 -4.13 28.68
CA SER A 172 -8.07 -3.11 27.76
C SER A 172 -6.88 -3.69 27.00
N VAL A 173 -7.04 -3.97 25.72
CA VAL A 173 -5.93 -4.34 24.83
C VAL A 173 -5.02 -3.11 24.75
N SER A 174 -3.97 -3.10 25.55
CA SER A 174 -2.88 -2.14 25.43
C SER A 174 -2.04 -2.55 24.23
N PHE A 175 -2.07 -1.76 23.18
CA PHE A 175 -1.08 -1.86 22.10
C PHE A 175 0.26 -1.36 22.67
N GLY A 176 0.99 -2.26 23.35
CA GLY A 176 2.36 -2.02 23.80
C GLY A 176 3.28 -1.75 22.59
N ASN A 177 4.44 -1.14 22.89
CA ASN A 177 5.51 -0.91 21.94
C ASN A 177 5.74 -2.19 21.08
N PRO A 178 5.79 -2.11 19.74
CA PRO A 178 5.97 -3.27 18.85
C PRO A 178 7.21 -4.11 19.15
N GLN A 179 8.19 -3.58 19.89
CA GLN A 179 9.38 -4.31 20.35
C GLN A 179 9.13 -5.24 21.56
N GLN A 180 7.96 -5.21 22.17
CA GLN A 180 7.58 -6.01 23.34
C GLN A 180 6.34 -6.90 23.13
N SER A 181 5.80 -6.96 21.91
CA SER A 181 4.72 -7.90 21.63
C SER A 181 5.32 -9.29 21.47
N GLU A 182 4.95 -10.22 22.33
CA GLU A 182 5.24 -11.67 22.22
C GLU A 182 4.56 -12.33 21.00
N ILE A 183 3.93 -11.54 20.15
CA ILE A 183 3.35 -12.02 18.89
C ILE A 183 4.49 -12.19 17.91
N ASP A 184 4.89 -13.42 17.70
CA ASP A 184 5.84 -13.80 16.64
C ASP A 184 5.13 -13.71 15.27
N TRP A 185 5.14 -12.51 14.70
CA TRP A 185 4.59 -12.27 13.38
C TRP A 185 5.34 -13.03 12.26
N ALA A 186 6.57 -13.50 12.56
CA ALA A 186 7.39 -14.22 11.59
C ALA A 186 7.00 -15.70 11.49
N SER A 187 6.45 -16.29 12.57
CA SER A 187 6.01 -17.69 12.58
C SER A 187 4.57 -17.85 12.10
N ALA A 188 3.77 -16.80 12.11
CA ALA A 188 2.40 -16.84 11.59
C ALA A 188 2.43 -16.99 10.06
N GLY A 189 2.38 -18.23 9.56
CA GLY A 189 2.26 -18.53 8.14
C GLY A 189 3.57 -18.86 7.42
N ALA A 190 4.62 -19.30 8.11
CA ALA A 190 5.83 -19.87 7.50
C ALA A 190 5.50 -21.16 6.74
N ALA A 191 4.93 -21.02 5.54
CA ALA A 191 4.85 -22.12 4.58
C ALA A 191 6.25 -22.38 3.98
N SER A 192 6.53 -23.62 3.58
CA SER A 192 7.69 -23.92 2.74
C SER A 192 7.69 -22.97 1.55
N MET A 193 8.84 -22.31 1.27
CA MET A 193 8.94 -21.34 0.16
C MET A 193 8.89 -22.08 -1.18
N ASP A 194 7.68 -22.27 -1.69
CA ASP A 194 7.44 -22.72 -3.06
C ASP A 194 7.47 -21.51 -3.99
N PHE A 195 8.62 -21.29 -4.61
CA PHE A 195 8.82 -20.17 -5.54
C PHE A 195 8.02 -20.30 -6.85
N GLU A 196 7.66 -21.50 -7.28
CA GLU A 196 6.78 -21.67 -8.44
C GLU A 196 5.36 -21.20 -8.11
N GLN A 197 4.86 -21.55 -6.92
CA GLN A 197 3.58 -21.04 -6.44
C GLN A 197 3.63 -19.53 -6.21
N ALA A 198 4.73 -19.03 -5.65
CA ALA A 198 4.93 -17.60 -5.43
C ALA A 198 4.93 -16.80 -6.75
N GLU A 199 5.56 -17.31 -7.82
CA GLU A 199 5.52 -16.70 -9.15
C GLU A 199 4.09 -16.65 -9.71
N ARG A 200 3.32 -17.74 -9.56
CA ARG A 200 1.91 -17.77 -9.98
C ARG A 200 1.04 -16.76 -9.24
N ASN A 201 1.34 -16.51 -7.97
CA ASN A 201 0.61 -15.54 -7.14
C ASN A 201 1.05 -14.10 -7.35
N PHE A 202 2.27 -13.89 -7.82
CA PHE A 202 2.86 -12.59 -8.02
C PHE A 202 2.17 -11.82 -9.15
N CYS A 203 1.90 -10.54 -8.94
CA CYS A 203 1.54 -9.63 -10.00
C CYS A 203 2.03 -8.21 -9.71
N VAL A 204 2.11 -7.43 -10.77
CA VAL A 204 2.53 -6.02 -10.72
C VAL A 204 1.39 -5.15 -11.19
N VAL A 205 1.10 -4.13 -10.41
CA VAL A 205 0.18 -3.06 -10.78
C VAL A 205 1.02 -1.85 -11.15
N ARG A 206 0.89 -1.41 -12.40
CA ARG A 206 1.48 -0.18 -12.92
C ARG A 206 0.47 0.94 -12.88
N THR A 207 0.90 2.10 -12.44
CA THR A 207 0.06 3.29 -12.42
C THR A 207 0.65 4.36 -13.31
N SER A 208 -0.17 4.90 -14.22
CA SER A 208 0.17 6.07 -15.06
C SER A 208 -0.28 7.32 -14.33
N VAL A 209 0.66 8.22 -14.07
CA VAL A 209 0.42 9.45 -13.30
C VAL A 209 -0.33 10.46 -14.16
N ASN A 210 -1.49 10.91 -13.66
CA ASN A 210 -2.32 11.93 -14.30
C ASN A 210 -2.05 13.32 -13.72
N ALA A 211 -1.81 13.39 -12.40
CA ALA A 211 -1.51 14.65 -11.73
C ALA A 211 -0.69 14.42 -10.45
N VAL A 212 0.11 15.42 -10.09
CA VAL A 212 0.84 15.51 -8.83
C VAL A 212 0.37 16.73 -8.07
N ASP A 213 0.10 16.57 -6.78
CA ASP A 213 -0.30 17.62 -5.85
C ASP A 213 0.63 17.58 -4.64
N ALA A 214 1.54 18.54 -4.56
CA ALA A 214 2.54 18.63 -3.52
C ALA A 214 2.18 19.73 -2.53
N THR A 215 2.00 19.38 -1.25
CA THR A 215 1.66 20.33 -0.19
C THR A 215 2.76 20.34 0.86
N TYR A 216 3.37 21.49 1.06
CA TYR A 216 4.24 21.76 2.20
C TYR A 216 3.40 22.30 3.35
N LEU A 217 3.29 21.50 4.43
CA LEU A 217 2.50 21.83 5.61
C LEU A 217 3.31 22.71 6.57
N ASN A 218 3.08 24.01 6.53
CA ASN A 218 3.81 24.99 7.33
C ASN A 218 2.86 25.73 8.29
N PRO A 219 3.18 25.82 9.59
CA PRO A 219 2.38 26.57 10.56
C PRO A 219 2.18 28.07 10.23
N VAL A 220 3.09 28.66 9.47
CA VAL A 220 3.02 30.07 9.05
C VAL A 220 2.27 30.27 7.73
N GLY A 221 1.89 29.18 7.08
CA GLY A 221 1.16 29.19 5.81
C GLY A 221 1.62 28.04 4.91
N ASN A 222 0.69 27.24 4.48
CA ASN A 222 0.95 26.12 3.57
C ASN A 222 1.39 26.64 2.18
N ARG A 223 2.12 25.81 1.46
CA ARG A 223 2.44 26.01 0.04
C ARG A 223 1.98 24.78 -0.71
N ARG A 224 1.31 24.98 -1.84
CA ARG A 224 0.77 23.88 -2.63
C ARG A 224 1.08 24.08 -4.11
N LEU A 225 1.69 23.04 -4.69
CA LEU A 225 2.06 22.94 -6.09
C LEU A 225 1.15 21.89 -6.75
N ARG A 226 0.65 22.16 -7.94
CA ARG A 226 -0.03 21.19 -8.77
C ARG A 226 0.65 21.04 -10.11
N ILE A 227 0.68 19.82 -10.64
CA ILE A 227 1.18 19.47 -11.96
C ILE A 227 0.13 18.53 -12.58
N ASP A 228 -0.46 18.92 -13.69
CA ASP A 228 -1.42 18.10 -14.44
C ASP A 228 -0.77 17.57 -15.71
N TYR A 229 -0.84 16.25 -15.92
CA TYR A 229 -0.28 15.56 -17.09
C TYR A 229 -1.34 15.11 -18.09
N SER A 230 -2.61 15.30 -17.77
CA SER A 230 -3.77 14.83 -18.57
C SER A 230 -4.25 15.82 -19.63
N GLY A 231 -3.54 16.92 -19.85
CA GLY A 231 -3.89 17.97 -20.82
C GLY A 231 -2.99 18.02 -22.06
N GLU A 232 -3.19 19.04 -22.88
CA GLU A 232 -2.27 19.37 -23.96
C GLU A 232 -0.86 19.65 -23.39
N VAL A 233 0.18 19.30 -24.13
CA VAL A 233 1.58 19.35 -23.66
C VAL A 233 1.96 20.74 -23.12
N ASP A 234 1.43 21.80 -23.71
CA ASP A 234 1.70 23.19 -23.29
C ASP A 234 1.04 23.57 -21.94
N LEU A 235 0.06 22.79 -21.48
CA LEU A 235 -0.62 22.99 -20.19
C LEU A 235 -0.04 22.10 -19.08
N GLN A 236 0.91 21.22 -19.38
CA GLN A 236 1.54 20.29 -18.44
C GLN A 236 2.67 20.96 -17.62
N LYS A 237 2.48 22.21 -17.23
CA LYS A 237 3.46 22.95 -16.42
C LYS A 237 3.03 22.96 -14.95
N PRO A 238 4.01 22.87 -14.01
CA PRO A 238 3.72 23.08 -12.60
C PRO A 238 3.19 24.49 -12.33
N TYR A 239 2.25 24.61 -11.41
CA TYR A 239 1.70 25.89 -10.97
C TYR A 239 1.34 25.91 -9.50
N TRP A 240 1.42 27.10 -8.90
CA TRP A 240 1.01 27.28 -7.51
C TRP A 240 -0.51 27.36 -7.41
N VAL A 241 -1.06 26.72 -6.36
CA VAL A 241 -2.48 26.80 -6.02
C VAL A 241 -2.65 27.34 -4.61
N VAL A 242 -3.82 27.88 -4.32
CA VAL A 242 -4.19 28.24 -2.95
C VAL A 242 -4.26 26.97 -2.11
N PRO A 243 -3.61 26.93 -0.95
CA PRO A 243 -3.57 25.76 -0.08
C PRO A 243 -4.94 25.41 0.50
#